data_2347bac4da1736580feaf62483564e2c
#
_entry.id   2347bac4da1736580feaf62483564e2c
#
_cell.length_a   1.000
_cell.length_b   1.000
_cell.length_c   1.000
_cell.angle_alpha   90.00
_cell.angle_beta   90.00
_cell.angle_gamma   90.00
#
_symmetry.space_group_name_H-M   'P 1'
#
loop_
_entity.id
_entity.type
_entity.pdbx_description
1 polymer ?
#
loop_
_entity_poly.entity_id
_entity_poly.type
_entity_poly.pdbx_seq_one_letter_code
_entity_poly.pdbx_strand_id
1 'polypeptide(L)'
;MKFRLLLWVLGLMMGKASRTNPAFQQQLGDKDLAFQLQTLDGKVARHFIVKDQRITSRSGVHPQPAFAIAFKDAAYGFATMQAKNKQLAFMTGIQDKSIQIKGNPALVIWFQGLTKYLKPKKKK
;
A
#
# COMPACT_ATOMS: atom_id res chain seq x y z
N MET A 1 13.52 -2.41 11.60
CA MET A 1 13.24 -1.56 10.49
C MET A 1 12.80 -2.27 9.25
N LYS A 2 12.39 -3.51 9.41
CA LYS A 2 11.94 -4.28 8.25
C LYS A 2 10.74 -3.66 7.55
N PHE A 3 9.80 -3.14 8.34
CA PHE A 3 8.60 -2.57 7.73
C PHE A 3 8.93 -1.31 6.91
N ARG A 4 9.83 -0.49 7.43
CA ARG A 4 10.23 0.71 6.71
C ARG A 4 10.90 0.34 5.39
N LEU A 5 11.77 -0.66 5.42
CA LEU A 5 12.41 -1.15 4.21
C LEU A 5 11.38 -1.74 3.25
N LEU A 6 10.42 -2.49 3.79
CA LEU A 6 9.38 -3.09 2.96
C LEU A 6 8.58 -2.02 2.23
N LEU A 7 8.22 -0.94 2.92
CA LEU A 7 7.46 0.13 2.27
C LEU A 7 8.27 0.81 1.19
N TRP A 8 9.58 0.97 1.43
CA TRP A 8 10.44 1.55 0.42
C TRP A 8 10.49 0.67 -0.83
N VAL A 9 10.68 -0.63 -0.62
CA VAL A 9 10.71 -1.59 -1.74
C VAL A 9 9.36 -1.60 -2.46
N LEU A 10 8.27 -1.57 -1.70
CA LEU A 10 6.94 -1.53 -2.29
C LEU A 10 6.80 -0.30 -3.21
N GLY A 11 7.29 0.83 -2.76
CA GLY A 11 7.26 2.04 -3.57
C GLY A 11 8.04 1.87 -4.87
N LEU A 12 9.22 1.24 -4.80
CA LEU A 12 10.00 0.99 -6.00
C LEU A 12 9.28 0.05 -6.95
N MET A 13 8.68 -1.01 -6.41
CA MET A 13 7.95 -1.97 -7.23
C MET A 13 6.73 -1.34 -7.90
N MET A 14 5.98 -0.56 -7.14
CA MET A 14 4.81 0.11 -7.71
C MET A 14 5.22 1.13 -8.75
N GLY A 15 6.28 1.88 -8.48
CA GLY A 15 6.78 2.85 -9.45
C GLY A 15 7.19 2.18 -10.74
N LYS A 16 7.92 1.07 -10.64
CA LYS A 16 8.34 0.34 -11.83
C LYS A 16 7.14 -0.22 -12.59
N ALA A 17 6.20 -0.83 -11.86
CA ALA A 17 5.02 -1.41 -12.50
C ALA A 17 4.20 -0.32 -13.21
N SER A 18 4.14 0.86 -12.63
CA SER A 18 3.38 1.95 -13.24
C SER A 18 4.01 2.45 -14.53
N ARG A 19 5.29 2.14 -14.73
CA ARG A 19 5.96 2.54 -15.98
C ARG A 19 6.05 1.42 -17.01
N THR A 20 5.93 0.17 -16.58
CA THR A 20 6.23 -0.95 -17.48
C THR A 20 5.12 -1.96 -17.64
N ASN A 21 4.11 -1.95 -16.79
CA ASN A 21 3.06 -2.96 -16.80
C ASN A 21 1.73 -2.34 -17.24
N PRO A 22 1.27 -2.60 -18.46
CA PRO A 22 0.01 -2.01 -18.93
C PRO A 22 -1.20 -2.36 -18.09
N ALA A 23 -1.26 -3.59 -17.57
CA ALA A 23 -2.37 -3.97 -16.72
C ALA A 23 -2.40 -3.16 -15.43
N PHE A 24 -1.22 -2.92 -14.86
CA PHE A 24 -1.11 -2.09 -13.67
C PHE A 24 -1.53 -0.65 -13.98
N GLN A 25 -1.11 -0.15 -15.11
CA GLN A 25 -1.48 1.20 -15.53
C GLN A 25 -2.99 1.35 -15.69
N GLN A 26 -3.64 0.32 -16.20
CA GLN A 26 -5.09 0.34 -16.31
C GLN A 26 -5.76 0.40 -14.95
N GLN A 27 -5.19 -0.26 -13.96
CA GLN A 27 -5.74 -0.21 -12.61
C GLN A 27 -5.60 1.19 -12.00
N LEU A 28 -4.57 1.91 -12.38
CA LEU A 28 -4.42 3.28 -11.93
C LEU A 28 -5.42 4.20 -12.62
N GLY A 29 -5.72 3.93 -13.88
CA GLY A 29 -6.71 4.68 -14.63
C GLY A 29 -6.41 6.18 -14.63
N ASP A 30 -7.42 6.96 -14.37
CA ASP A 30 -7.27 8.40 -14.30
C ASP A 30 -7.22 8.92 -12.85
N LYS A 31 -6.90 8.04 -11.92
CA LYS A 31 -6.82 8.46 -10.53
C LYS A 31 -5.72 9.46 -10.30
N ASP A 32 -6.03 10.46 -9.50
CA ASP A 32 -5.09 11.50 -9.14
C ASP A 32 -5.25 11.69 -7.64
N LEU A 33 -4.47 10.95 -6.86
CA LEU A 33 -4.63 10.96 -5.42
C LEU A 33 -3.34 10.56 -4.73
N ALA A 34 -3.32 10.69 -3.43
CA ALA A 34 -2.23 10.19 -2.61
C ALA A 34 -2.81 9.24 -1.57
N PHE A 35 -2.06 8.21 -1.22
CA PHE A 35 -2.46 7.35 -0.11
C PHE A 35 -1.25 7.08 0.77
N GLN A 36 -1.52 6.58 1.97
CA GLN A 36 -0.48 6.51 2.98
C GLN A 36 -0.54 5.19 3.73
N LEU A 37 0.63 4.65 4.01
CA LEU A 37 0.75 3.47 4.86
C LEU A 37 1.61 3.86 6.05
N GLN A 38 1.16 3.49 7.26
CA GLN A 38 1.86 3.93 8.46
C GLN A 38 1.60 3.01 9.62
N THR A 39 2.33 3.22 10.71
CA THR A 39 1.99 2.57 11.98
C THR A 39 1.13 3.52 12.79
N LEU A 40 0.37 2.96 13.76
CA LEU A 40 -0.54 3.78 14.56
C LEU A 40 0.21 4.84 15.37
N ASP A 41 1.43 4.54 15.78
CA ASP A 41 2.21 5.52 16.54
C ASP A 41 2.88 6.57 15.63
N GLY A 42 2.75 6.42 14.32
CA GLY A 42 3.31 7.40 13.39
C GLY A 42 4.81 7.32 13.20
N LYS A 43 5.49 6.38 13.84
CA LYS A 43 6.94 6.29 13.72
C LYS A 43 7.40 5.84 12.34
N VAL A 44 6.58 5.08 11.64
CA VAL A 44 6.85 4.68 10.27
C VAL A 44 5.70 5.18 9.42
N ALA A 45 5.99 5.94 8.41
CA ALA A 45 4.96 6.46 7.50
C ALA A 45 5.58 6.69 6.13
N ARG A 46 4.80 6.36 5.12
CA ARG A 46 5.22 6.60 3.74
C ARG A 46 3.98 6.83 2.91
N HIS A 47 4.02 7.82 2.05
CA HIS A 47 2.87 8.10 1.21
C HIS A 47 3.25 7.87 -0.25
N PHE A 48 2.23 7.62 -1.05
CA PHE A 48 2.37 7.29 -2.45
C PHE A 48 1.46 8.21 -3.24
N ILE A 49 2.00 8.80 -4.29
CA ILE A 49 1.25 9.74 -5.12
C ILE A 49 0.97 9.08 -6.46
N VAL A 50 -0.31 9.05 -6.84
CA VAL A 50 -0.75 8.47 -8.10
C VAL A 50 -1.20 9.60 -9.00
N LYS A 51 -0.58 9.70 -10.16
CA LYS A 51 -0.93 10.74 -11.12
C LYS A 51 -0.47 10.31 -12.50
N ASP A 52 -1.29 10.54 -13.50
CA ASP A 52 -0.96 10.22 -14.88
C ASP A 52 -0.50 8.78 -15.06
N GLN A 53 -1.16 7.86 -14.36
CA GLN A 53 -0.85 6.43 -14.40
C GLN A 53 0.57 6.11 -13.93
N ARG A 54 1.11 6.97 -13.08
CA ARG A 54 2.42 6.74 -12.47
C ARG A 54 2.28 6.83 -10.95
N ILE A 55 3.15 6.10 -10.27
CA ILE A 55 3.20 6.15 -8.81
C ILE A 55 4.59 6.58 -8.38
N THR A 56 4.64 7.56 -7.48
CA THR A 56 5.88 7.91 -6.81
C THR A 56 5.67 7.75 -5.31
N SER A 57 6.73 7.44 -4.59
CA SER A 57 6.63 7.27 -3.15
C SER A 57 7.60 8.21 -2.44
N ARG A 58 7.19 8.66 -1.25
CA ARG A 58 8.02 9.52 -0.43
C ARG A 58 7.84 9.14 1.02
N SER A 59 8.92 9.26 1.79
CA SER A 59 8.79 8.97 3.22
C SER A 59 8.02 10.10 3.90
N GLY A 60 7.36 9.75 5.00
CA GLY A 60 6.66 10.75 5.79
C GLY A 60 5.17 10.80 5.47
N VAL A 61 4.51 11.76 6.10
CA VAL A 61 3.08 11.91 6.08
C VAL A 61 2.67 12.88 4.98
N HIS A 62 1.59 12.53 4.28
CA HIS A 62 1.01 13.44 3.31
C HIS A 62 -0.06 14.28 4.00
N PRO A 63 -0.16 15.56 3.69
CA PRO A 63 -1.16 16.41 4.38
C PRO A 63 -2.60 16.01 4.11
N GLN A 64 -2.91 15.48 2.93
CA GLN A 64 -4.29 15.14 2.59
C GLN A 64 -4.37 13.86 1.78
N PRO A 65 -4.07 12.72 2.38
CA PRO A 65 -4.19 11.47 1.63
C PRO A 65 -5.66 11.13 1.40
N ALA A 66 -5.96 10.53 0.26
CA ALA A 66 -7.30 10.06 -0.02
C ALA A 66 -7.69 8.95 0.95
N PHE A 67 -6.73 8.14 1.36
CA PHE A 67 -6.93 7.18 2.43
C PHE A 67 -5.59 6.89 3.10
N ALA A 68 -5.67 6.38 4.31
CA ALA A 68 -4.49 5.96 5.03
C ALA A 68 -4.78 4.63 5.71
N ILE A 69 -3.79 3.74 5.70
CA ILE A 69 -3.89 2.46 6.36
C ILE A 69 -2.85 2.45 7.46
N ALA A 70 -3.29 2.30 8.70
CA ALA A 70 -2.42 2.30 9.85
C ALA A 70 -2.41 0.92 10.49
N PHE A 71 -1.20 0.38 10.69
CA PHE A 71 -1.01 -0.92 11.32
C PHE A 71 -0.63 -0.72 12.77
N LYS A 72 -1.01 -1.66 13.64
CA LYS A 72 -0.78 -1.45 15.07
C LYS A 72 0.70 -1.27 15.40
N ASP A 73 1.59 -1.93 14.68
CA ASP A 73 3.02 -1.69 14.82
C ASP A 73 3.75 -2.19 13.58
N ALA A 74 5.05 -1.95 13.53
CA ALA A 74 5.85 -2.27 12.36
C ALA A 74 5.91 -3.77 12.10
N ALA A 75 6.02 -4.58 13.15
CA ALA A 75 6.08 -6.02 12.97
C ALA A 75 4.79 -6.57 12.37
N TYR A 76 3.66 -6.07 12.86
CA TYR A 76 2.38 -6.49 12.33
C TYR A 76 2.20 -6.06 10.88
N GLY A 77 2.61 -4.83 10.56
CA GLY A 77 2.52 -4.35 9.19
C GLY A 77 3.36 -5.19 8.24
N PHE A 78 4.57 -5.50 8.67
CA PHE A 78 5.45 -6.33 7.85
C PHE A 78 4.83 -7.70 7.61
N ALA A 79 4.31 -8.34 8.67
CA ALA A 79 3.71 -9.65 8.56
C ALA A 79 2.47 -9.64 7.66
N THR A 80 1.65 -8.61 7.77
CA THR A 80 0.44 -8.50 6.96
C THR A 80 0.79 -8.36 5.48
N MET A 81 1.78 -7.55 5.17
CA MET A 81 2.16 -7.33 3.78
C MET A 81 2.83 -8.57 3.17
N GLN A 82 3.34 -9.47 4.00
CA GLN A 82 3.97 -10.70 3.54
C GLN A 82 3.02 -11.89 3.58
N ALA A 83 1.79 -11.71 4.03
CA ALA A 83 0.86 -12.82 4.19
C ALA A 83 0.53 -13.45 2.84
N LYS A 84 0.33 -14.75 2.83
CA LYS A 84 -0.05 -15.45 1.63
C LYS A 84 -1.38 -14.96 1.11
N ASN A 85 -2.33 -14.76 2.01
CA ASN A 85 -3.63 -14.24 1.64
C ASN A 85 -3.77 -12.86 2.24
N LYS A 86 -3.34 -11.85 1.48
CA LYS A 86 -3.35 -10.48 1.99
C LYS A 86 -4.74 -9.97 2.27
N GLN A 87 -5.70 -10.38 1.45
CA GLN A 87 -7.07 -9.93 1.64
C GLN A 87 -7.61 -10.41 2.98
N LEU A 88 -7.40 -11.68 3.30
CA LEU A 88 -7.83 -12.21 4.58
C LEU A 88 -7.10 -11.56 5.73
N ALA A 89 -5.79 -11.35 5.59
CA ALA A 89 -5.01 -10.70 6.65
C ALA A 89 -5.52 -9.30 6.91
N PHE A 90 -5.85 -8.55 5.85
CA PHE A 90 -6.41 -7.22 6.03
C PHE A 90 -7.77 -7.25 6.71
N MET A 91 -8.64 -8.18 6.29
CA MET A 91 -9.95 -8.27 6.89
C MET A 91 -9.87 -8.61 8.37
N THR A 92 -9.02 -9.57 8.71
CA THR A 92 -8.82 -9.94 10.11
C THR A 92 -8.30 -8.76 10.92
N GLY A 93 -7.33 -8.05 10.39
CA GLY A 93 -6.77 -6.89 11.08
C GLY A 93 -7.77 -5.79 11.29
N ILE A 94 -8.63 -5.56 10.29
CA ILE A 94 -9.67 -4.54 10.42
C ILE A 94 -10.67 -4.94 11.49
N GLN A 95 -11.05 -6.22 11.53
CA GLN A 95 -12.02 -6.69 12.51
C GLN A 95 -11.50 -6.58 13.93
N ASP A 96 -10.23 -6.90 14.18
CA ASP A 96 -9.70 -6.84 15.54
C ASP A 96 -9.02 -5.50 15.84
N LYS A 97 -9.14 -4.54 14.91
CA LYS A 97 -8.63 -3.18 15.08
C LYS A 97 -7.12 -3.05 15.08
N SER A 98 -6.43 -4.09 14.65
CA SER A 98 -4.99 -4.01 14.44
C SER A 98 -4.65 -3.19 13.20
N ILE A 99 -5.61 -3.05 12.30
CA ILE A 99 -5.48 -2.20 11.12
C ILE A 99 -6.61 -1.17 11.17
N GLN A 100 -6.25 0.09 11.10
CA GLN A 100 -7.25 1.15 11.08
C GLN A 100 -7.16 1.90 9.76
N ILE A 101 -8.31 2.19 9.20
CA ILE A 101 -8.39 2.82 7.89
C ILE A 101 -9.09 4.14 8.01
N LYS A 102 -8.50 5.17 7.41
CA LYS A 102 -9.12 6.48 7.30
C LYS A 102 -9.33 6.75 5.83
N GLY A 103 -10.43 7.38 5.50
CA GLY A 103 -10.71 7.78 4.13
C GLY A 103 -11.64 6.81 3.44
N ASN A 104 -11.55 6.73 2.13
CA ASN A 104 -12.51 6.01 1.30
C ASN A 104 -12.23 4.51 1.26
N PRO A 105 -13.13 3.68 1.81
CA PRO A 105 -12.90 2.22 1.81
C PRO A 105 -12.80 1.62 0.40
N ALA A 106 -13.50 2.19 -0.56
CA ALA A 106 -13.41 1.67 -1.93
C ALA A 106 -12.00 1.79 -2.48
N LEU A 107 -11.29 2.85 -2.09
CA LEU A 107 -9.91 3.02 -2.53
C LEU A 107 -8.97 2.03 -1.85
N VAL A 108 -9.30 1.60 -0.63
CA VAL A 108 -8.52 0.57 0.04
C VAL A 108 -8.63 -0.75 -0.70
N ILE A 109 -9.83 -1.08 -1.18
CA ILE A 109 -10.02 -2.29 -1.98
C ILE A 109 -9.24 -2.18 -3.29
N TRP A 110 -9.27 -1.02 -3.91
CA TRP A 110 -8.48 -0.77 -5.12
C TRP A 110 -6.98 -1.00 -4.85
N PHE A 111 -6.48 -0.50 -3.73
CA PHE A 111 -5.09 -0.69 -3.38
C PHE A 111 -4.75 -2.18 -3.21
N GLN A 112 -5.62 -2.93 -2.55
CA GLN A 112 -5.41 -4.36 -2.40
C GLN A 112 -5.31 -5.05 -3.76
N GLY A 113 -6.12 -4.60 -4.71
CA GLY A 113 -6.06 -5.12 -6.07
C GLY A 113 -4.74 -4.83 -6.74
N LEU A 114 -4.18 -3.64 -6.49
CA LEU A 114 -2.89 -3.28 -7.07
C LEU A 114 -1.78 -4.21 -6.60
N THR A 115 -1.81 -4.62 -5.34
CA THR A 115 -0.72 -5.44 -4.83
C THR A 115 -0.61 -6.79 -5.51
N LYS A 116 -1.68 -7.24 -6.16
CA LYS A 116 -1.62 -8.50 -6.90
C LYS A 116 -0.65 -8.45 -8.05
N TYR A 117 -0.44 -7.28 -8.62
CA TYR A 117 0.48 -7.12 -9.74
C TYR A 117 1.92 -7.00 -9.31
N LEU A 118 2.17 -6.95 -8.01
CA LEU A 118 3.51 -6.78 -7.48
C LEU A 118 4.14 -8.07 -7.00
N LYS A 119 3.37 -9.16 -6.98
CA LYS A 119 3.92 -10.41 -6.53
C LYS A 119 5.02 -10.84 -7.46
N PRO A 120 6.12 -11.33 -6.91
CA PRO A 120 7.17 -11.82 -7.77
C PRO A 120 6.68 -12.99 -8.59
N LYS A 121 7.20 -13.13 -9.82
CA LYS A 121 6.85 -14.24 -10.59
C LYS A 121 7.35 -15.44 -9.94
N LYS A 122 6.49 -16.39 -9.72
CA LYS A 122 6.90 -17.58 -9.12
C LYS A 122 7.59 -18.32 -10.08
N LYS A 123 8.67 -18.81 -9.70
CA LYS A 123 9.32 -19.63 -10.53
C LYS A 123 8.73 -20.79 -10.38
N LYS A 124 8.35 -21.33 -10.99
CA LYS A 124 7.74 -22.45 -10.81
C LYS A 124 8.36 -23.36 -11.14
#